data_bf34b090cc882292cb90c3b81572fa83
#
_entry.id   bf34b090cc882292cb90c3b81572fa83
#
_cell.length_a   1.000
_cell.length_b   1.000
_cell.length_c   1.000
_cell.angle_alpha   90.00
_cell.angle_beta   90.00
_cell.angle_gamma   90.00
#
_symmetry.space_group_name_H-M   'P 1'
#
loop_
_entity.id
_entity.type
_entity.pdbx_description
1 polymer ?
#
loop_
_entity_poly.entity_id
_entity_poly.type
_entity_poly.pdbx_seq_one_letter_code
_entity_poly.pdbx_strand_id
1 'polypeptide(L)'
;MSVKEQDNKYAIDVAEVTKVYRLYEKPIDRLKESMSISHKNYHRDFYALNQLSFRVRKGETVGIIGTNGSGKSTILKIITGVLTPTTGEVKVDGKISALLELGAGFNMDYTGIENIYMNGTMMGYTKKEMDAKLQDILEFAE
;
A
#
# COMPACT_ATOMS: atom_id res chain seq x y z
N MET A 1 12.65 -23.86 -18.79
CA MET A 1 11.48 -23.09 -18.25
C MET A 1 11.69 -21.62 -18.58
N SER A 2 10.78 -21.03 -19.34
CA SER A 2 10.90 -19.65 -19.82
C SER A 2 10.66 -18.68 -18.63
N VAL A 3 11.36 -17.54 -18.63
CA VAL A 3 11.21 -16.46 -17.64
C VAL A 3 9.74 -16.03 -17.48
N LYS A 4 8.94 -16.14 -18.54
CA LYS A 4 7.48 -15.85 -18.54
C LYS A 4 6.62 -16.85 -17.75
N GLU A 5 7.06 -18.10 -17.57
CA GLU A 5 6.31 -19.10 -16.79
C GLU A 5 6.50 -18.94 -15.28
N GLN A 6 7.60 -18.32 -14.83
CA GLN A 6 7.85 -18.05 -13.42
C GLN A 6 7.02 -16.85 -12.91
N ASP A 7 6.74 -15.86 -13.75
CA ASP A 7 5.96 -14.67 -13.37
C ASP A 7 4.49 -14.98 -13.05
N ASN A 8 3.91 -16.02 -13.63
CA ASN A 8 2.47 -16.34 -13.44
C ASN A 8 2.16 -17.10 -12.13
N LYS A 9 3.17 -17.46 -11.34
CA LYS A 9 3.00 -18.24 -10.10
C LYS A 9 2.75 -17.37 -8.87
N TYR A 10 3.23 -16.14 -8.88
CA TYR A 10 3.17 -15.23 -7.73
C TYR A 10 2.11 -14.16 -7.94
N ALA A 11 1.31 -13.90 -6.89
CA ALA A 11 0.38 -12.78 -6.83
C ALA A 11 1.11 -11.49 -6.43
N ILE A 12 2.13 -11.61 -5.58
CA ILE A 12 2.94 -10.47 -5.12
C ILE A 12 4.41 -10.86 -5.17
N ASP A 13 5.24 -9.98 -5.73
CA ASP A 13 6.70 -10.09 -5.70
C ASP A 13 7.27 -8.78 -5.14
N VAL A 14 7.92 -8.86 -3.99
CA VAL A 14 8.59 -7.74 -3.32
C VAL A 14 10.09 -7.98 -3.42
N ALA A 15 10.81 -7.07 -4.08
CA ALA A 15 12.23 -7.20 -4.35
C ALA A 15 13.01 -6.01 -3.78
N GLU A 16 13.83 -6.28 -2.77
CA GLU A 16 14.79 -5.34 -2.13
C GLU A 16 14.18 -4.00 -1.72
N VAL A 17 12.94 -4.02 -1.25
CA VAL A 17 12.20 -2.81 -0.90
C VAL A 17 12.78 -2.16 0.34
N THR A 18 13.20 -0.92 0.17
CA THR A 18 13.64 -0.04 1.25
C THR A 18 12.73 1.19 1.31
N LYS A 19 12.34 1.60 2.50
CA LYS A 19 11.63 2.86 2.74
C LYS A 19 12.33 3.66 3.82
N VAL A 20 12.83 4.83 3.44
CA VAL A 20 13.51 5.76 4.33
C VAL A 20 12.65 7.01 4.49
N TYR A 21 12.48 7.45 5.73
CA TYR A 21 11.89 8.74 6.07
C TYR A 21 12.99 9.67 6.61
N ARG A 22 13.03 10.90 6.08
CA ARG A 22 13.91 11.95 6.60
C ARG A 22 13.22 12.66 7.75
N LEU A 23 13.72 12.47 8.95
CA LEU A 23 13.21 13.10 10.16
C LEU A 23 14.01 14.36 10.46
N TYR A 24 13.34 15.50 10.51
CA TYR A 24 13.92 16.79 10.88
C TYR A 24 13.54 17.12 12.33
N GLU A 25 14.49 17.53 13.14
CA GLU A 25 14.22 17.93 14.53
C GLU A 25 13.40 19.22 14.60
N LYS A 26 13.63 20.13 13.65
CA LYS A 26 12.90 21.41 13.54
C LYS A 26 12.39 21.62 12.12
N PRO A 27 11.17 22.16 11.93
CA PRO A 27 10.63 22.44 10.59
C PRO A 27 11.54 23.31 9.72
N ILE A 28 12.30 24.24 10.36
CA ILE A 28 13.22 25.15 9.68
C ILE A 28 14.46 24.42 9.11
N ASP A 29 14.81 23.24 9.63
CA ASP A 29 15.99 22.49 9.20
C ASP A 29 15.80 21.95 7.78
N ARG A 30 14.57 21.66 7.38
CA ARG A 30 14.21 21.30 6.01
C ARG A 30 14.47 22.45 5.02
N LEU A 31 14.17 23.68 5.42
CA LEU A 31 14.45 24.88 4.61
C LEU A 31 15.97 25.14 4.55
N LYS A 32 16.66 25.02 5.67
CA LYS A 32 18.13 25.21 5.71
C LYS A 32 18.84 24.18 4.83
N GLU A 33 18.41 22.94 4.83
CA GLU A 33 18.96 21.89 3.98
C GLU A 33 18.77 22.21 2.50
N SER A 34 17.57 22.64 2.10
CA SER A 34 17.26 22.97 0.71
C SER A 34 18.00 24.21 0.20
N MET A 35 18.39 25.15 1.09
CA MET A 35 19.15 26.38 0.78
C MET A 35 20.65 26.25 1.03
N SER A 36 21.11 25.12 1.56
CA SER A 36 22.53 24.92 1.90
C SER A 36 23.36 24.60 0.67
N ILE A 37 24.21 25.52 0.26
CA ILE A 37 25.20 25.33 -0.82
C ILE A 37 26.25 24.28 -0.43
N SER A 38 26.43 24.05 0.89
CA SER A 38 27.43 23.14 1.48
C SER A 38 26.93 21.70 1.65
N HIS A 39 25.72 21.33 1.15
CA HIS A 39 25.12 19.99 1.30
C HIS A 39 25.14 19.41 2.73
N LYS A 40 25.04 20.27 3.74
CA LYS A 40 25.00 19.83 5.13
C LYS A 40 23.64 19.18 5.42
N ASN A 41 23.64 17.90 5.78
CA ASN A 41 22.43 17.15 6.14
C ASN A 41 21.95 17.59 7.53
N TYR A 42 20.70 18.03 7.61
CA TYR A 42 20.02 18.42 8.86
C TYR A 42 18.93 17.42 9.25
N HIS A 43 18.84 16.29 8.56
CA HIS A 43 17.88 15.23 8.85
C HIS A 43 18.58 13.99 9.40
N ARG A 44 17.81 13.16 10.09
CA ARG A 44 18.15 11.79 10.45
C ARG A 44 17.34 10.84 9.59
N ASP A 45 18.02 9.90 8.96
CA ASP A 45 17.33 8.84 8.20
C ASP A 45 16.72 7.81 9.14
N PHE A 46 15.42 7.55 8.95
CA PHE A 46 14.69 6.50 9.63
C PHE A 46 14.28 5.44 8.60
N TYR A 47 14.86 4.26 8.73
CA TYR A 47 14.56 3.11 7.87
C TYR A 47 13.32 2.40 8.39
N ALA A 48 12.17 2.67 7.79
CA ALA A 48 10.94 1.95 8.09
C ALA A 48 10.93 0.54 7.49
N LEU A 49 11.61 0.35 6.35
CA LEU A 49 11.91 -0.93 5.70
C LEU A 49 13.35 -0.89 5.18
N ASN A 50 14.05 -2.01 5.26
CA ASN A 50 15.44 -2.13 4.80
C ASN A 50 15.62 -3.43 4.02
N GLN A 51 15.74 -3.32 2.68
CA GLN A 51 16.01 -4.41 1.73
C GLN A 51 15.08 -5.63 1.92
N LEU A 52 13.79 -5.37 2.15
CA LEU A 52 12.81 -6.44 2.34
C LEU A 52 12.49 -7.13 1.01
N SER A 53 12.59 -8.46 1.00
CA SER A 53 12.24 -9.28 -0.16
C SER A 53 11.41 -10.47 0.27
N PHE A 54 10.28 -10.70 -0.41
CA PHE A 54 9.46 -11.90 -0.27
C PHE A 54 8.50 -12.05 -1.45
N ARG A 55 7.91 -13.22 -1.59
CA ARG A 55 6.93 -13.54 -2.62
C ARG A 55 5.71 -14.21 -2.04
N VAL A 56 4.54 -13.90 -2.57
CA VAL A 56 3.27 -14.54 -2.21
C VAL A 56 2.72 -15.24 -3.46
N ARG A 57 2.44 -16.54 -3.34
CA ARG A 57 1.86 -17.32 -4.44
C ARG A 57 0.37 -17.02 -4.59
N LYS A 58 -0.16 -17.25 -5.79
CA LYS A 58 -1.61 -17.20 -6.01
C LYS A 58 -2.31 -18.23 -5.12
N GLY A 59 -3.39 -17.81 -4.43
CA GLY A 59 -4.14 -18.65 -3.49
C GLY A 59 -3.48 -18.85 -2.13
N GLU A 60 -2.33 -18.21 -1.85
CA GLU A 60 -1.65 -18.30 -0.56
C GLU A 60 -2.17 -17.24 0.40
N THR A 61 -2.33 -17.61 1.68
CA THR A 61 -2.59 -16.69 2.78
C THR A 61 -1.31 -16.46 3.55
N VAL A 62 -0.90 -15.20 3.71
CA VAL A 62 0.33 -14.80 4.39
C VAL A 62 0.02 -13.88 5.56
N GLY A 63 0.59 -14.18 6.74
CA GLY A 63 0.53 -13.33 7.93
C GLY A 63 1.82 -12.52 8.10
N ILE A 64 1.70 -11.21 8.35
CA ILE A 64 2.83 -10.33 8.70
C ILE A 64 2.77 -10.06 10.19
N ILE A 65 3.76 -10.55 10.94
CA ILE A 65 3.83 -10.45 12.40
C ILE A 65 5.03 -9.57 12.77
N GLY A 66 4.89 -8.80 13.84
CA GLY A 66 5.96 -7.95 14.36
C GLY A 66 5.44 -6.94 15.38
N THR A 67 6.34 -6.30 16.12
CA THR A 67 6.05 -5.25 17.10
C THR A 67 5.51 -3.98 16.43
N ASN A 68 4.95 -3.05 17.21
CA ASN A 68 4.54 -1.74 16.70
C ASN A 68 5.77 -0.99 16.19
N GLY A 69 5.65 -0.34 15.04
CA GLY A 69 6.76 0.35 14.39
C GLY A 69 7.70 -0.52 13.54
N SER A 70 7.47 -1.86 13.43
CA SER A 70 8.31 -2.76 12.63
C SER A 70 8.10 -2.68 11.11
N GLY A 71 7.31 -1.72 10.62
CA GLY A 71 7.12 -1.51 9.18
C GLY A 71 5.96 -2.29 8.53
N LYS A 72 5.14 -3.04 9.30
CA LYS A 72 3.99 -3.81 8.76
C LYS A 72 3.05 -2.98 7.90
N SER A 73 2.58 -1.86 8.44
CA SER A 73 1.68 -0.95 7.71
C SER A 73 2.39 -0.26 6.54
N THR A 74 3.70 -0.04 6.64
CA THR A 74 4.50 0.56 5.58
C THR A 74 4.57 -0.37 4.36
N ILE A 75 4.89 -1.65 4.56
CA ILE A 75 4.94 -2.60 3.44
C ILE A 75 3.56 -2.84 2.83
N LEU A 76 2.49 -2.91 3.63
CA LEU A 76 1.13 -3.02 3.12
C LEU A 76 0.73 -1.81 2.26
N LYS A 77 1.05 -0.59 2.70
CA LYS A 77 0.83 0.65 1.91
C LYS A 77 1.64 0.68 0.61
N ILE A 78 2.82 0.08 0.59
CA ILE A 78 3.62 -0.04 -0.63
C ILE A 78 3.01 -1.07 -1.59
N ILE A 79 2.62 -2.25 -1.10
CA ILE A 79 1.99 -3.29 -1.91
C ILE A 79 0.70 -2.78 -2.56
N THR A 80 -0.09 -1.99 -1.83
CA THR A 80 -1.35 -1.41 -2.32
C THR A 80 -1.16 -0.18 -3.22
N GLY A 81 0.08 0.28 -3.44
CA GLY A 81 0.38 1.44 -4.28
C GLY A 81 0.10 2.79 -3.62
N VAL A 82 -0.35 2.82 -2.36
CA VAL A 82 -0.59 4.07 -1.60
C VAL A 82 0.72 4.78 -1.26
N LEU A 83 1.81 4.02 -1.13
CA LEU A 83 3.12 4.53 -0.77
C LEU A 83 4.19 4.02 -1.74
N THR A 84 5.04 4.92 -2.25
CA THR A 84 6.16 4.54 -3.11
C THR A 84 7.38 4.14 -2.25
N PRO A 85 8.08 3.04 -2.57
CA PRO A 85 9.33 2.69 -1.92
C PRO A 85 10.42 3.72 -2.23
N THR A 86 11.47 3.80 -1.40
CA THR A 86 12.66 4.62 -1.68
C THR A 86 13.56 3.92 -2.69
N THR A 87 13.75 2.61 -2.54
CA THR A 87 14.43 1.72 -3.50
C THR A 87 13.76 0.37 -3.52
N GLY A 88 14.07 -0.45 -4.53
CA GLY A 88 13.43 -1.73 -4.78
C GLY A 88 12.11 -1.60 -5.54
N GLU A 89 11.46 -2.71 -5.79
CA GLU A 89 10.20 -2.74 -6.55
C GLU A 89 9.19 -3.72 -5.96
N VAL A 90 7.92 -3.46 -6.22
CA VAL A 90 6.81 -4.38 -5.91
C VAL A 90 6.03 -4.61 -7.19
N LYS A 91 5.84 -5.89 -7.51
CA LYS A 91 4.96 -6.32 -8.61
C LYS A 91 3.76 -7.03 -8.03
N VAL A 92 2.58 -6.69 -8.53
CA VAL A 92 1.31 -7.32 -8.15
C VAL A 92 0.61 -7.78 -9.42
N ASP A 93 0.22 -9.05 -9.43
CA ASP A 93 -0.55 -9.64 -10.52
C ASP A 93 -2.04 -9.72 -10.10
N GLY A 94 -2.84 -8.80 -10.63
CA GLY A 94 -4.25 -8.68 -10.36
C GLY A 94 -4.67 -7.36 -9.69
N LYS A 95 -5.91 -7.32 -9.22
CA LYS A 95 -6.48 -6.18 -8.49
C LYS A 95 -6.26 -6.37 -6.99
N ILE A 96 -5.84 -5.31 -6.30
CA ILE A 96 -5.72 -5.30 -4.84
C ILE A 96 -6.97 -4.66 -4.25
N SER A 97 -7.62 -5.36 -3.33
CA SER A 97 -8.62 -4.80 -2.42
C SER A 97 -7.99 -4.61 -1.05
N ALA A 98 -7.73 -3.37 -0.66
CA ALA A 98 -7.02 -3.06 0.57
C ALA A 98 -7.99 -2.63 1.67
N LEU A 99 -8.13 -3.46 2.70
CA LEU A 99 -8.80 -3.12 3.96
C LEU A 99 -7.75 -2.67 4.98
N LEU A 100 -7.00 -1.59 4.66
CA LEU A 100 -5.87 -1.13 5.48
C LEU A 100 -6.29 -0.51 6.81
N GLU A 101 -7.48 0.06 6.86
CA GLU A 101 -8.06 0.64 8.09
C GLU A 101 -9.58 0.36 8.09
N LEU A 102 -10.11 -0.17 9.18
CA LEU A 102 -11.55 -0.39 9.34
C LEU A 102 -12.27 0.98 9.25
N GLY A 103 -13.21 1.10 8.30
CA GLY A 103 -13.96 2.34 8.06
C GLY A 103 -13.21 3.40 7.25
N ALA A 104 -11.94 3.18 6.86
CA ALA A 104 -11.26 4.05 5.91
C ALA A 104 -11.97 4.01 4.56
N GLY A 105 -12.45 5.15 4.12
CA GLY A 105 -13.18 5.29 2.86
C GLY A 105 -14.70 5.38 2.99
N PHE A 106 -15.29 5.26 4.19
CA PHE A 106 -16.70 5.60 4.38
C PHE A 106 -16.88 7.11 4.60
N ASN A 107 -17.75 7.72 3.80
CA ASN A 107 -18.17 9.09 3.99
C ASN A 107 -19.48 9.08 4.79
N MET A 108 -19.48 9.74 5.94
CA MET A 108 -20.64 9.80 6.84
C MET A 108 -21.81 10.61 6.25
N ASP A 109 -21.55 11.45 5.25
CA ASP A 109 -22.56 12.23 4.54
C ASP A 109 -23.27 11.43 3.43
N TYR A 110 -22.78 10.23 3.12
CA TYR A 110 -23.30 9.36 2.09
C TYR A 110 -24.16 8.23 2.67
N THR A 111 -25.13 7.80 1.91
CA THR A 111 -25.89 6.58 2.21
C THR A 111 -25.01 5.34 2.12
N GLY A 112 -25.44 4.22 2.68
CA GLY A 112 -24.72 2.94 2.56
C GLY A 112 -24.46 2.54 1.10
N ILE A 113 -25.44 2.71 0.22
CA ILE A 113 -25.31 2.40 -1.21
C ILE A 113 -24.29 3.32 -1.89
N GLU A 114 -24.31 4.62 -1.62
CA GLU A 114 -23.33 5.54 -2.17
C GLU A 114 -21.90 5.22 -1.69
N ASN A 115 -21.74 4.82 -0.44
CA ASN A 115 -20.48 4.34 0.10
C ASN A 115 -19.99 3.05 -0.60
N ILE A 116 -20.89 2.11 -0.88
CA ILE A 116 -20.58 0.88 -1.65
C ILE A 116 -20.01 1.26 -3.03
N TYR A 117 -20.67 2.14 -3.77
CA TYR A 117 -20.20 2.57 -5.09
C TYR A 117 -18.90 3.35 -5.03
N MET A 118 -18.75 4.25 -4.05
CA MET A 118 -17.53 5.03 -3.84
C MET A 118 -16.33 4.10 -3.56
N ASN A 119 -16.48 3.18 -2.62
CA ASN A 119 -15.44 2.21 -2.30
C ASN A 119 -15.13 1.28 -3.49
N GLY A 120 -16.14 0.80 -4.19
CA GLY A 120 -15.97 0.01 -5.40
C GLY A 120 -15.16 0.76 -6.47
N THR A 121 -15.45 2.04 -6.67
CA THR A 121 -14.70 2.89 -7.61
C THR A 121 -13.25 3.08 -7.17
N MET A 122 -13.00 3.30 -5.88
CA MET A 122 -11.63 3.39 -5.32
C MET A 122 -10.84 2.09 -5.51
N MET A 123 -11.51 0.95 -5.49
CA MET A 123 -10.92 -0.37 -5.77
C MET A 123 -10.77 -0.67 -7.28
N GLY A 124 -11.13 0.28 -8.15
CA GLY A 124 -11.01 0.15 -9.60
C GLY A 124 -12.11 -0.67 -10.27
N TYR A 125 -13.27 -0.84 -9.63
CA TYR A 125 -14.47 -1.43 -10.25
C TYR A 125 -15.23 -0.36 -11.05
N THR A 126 -15.73 -0.75 -12.21
CA THR A 126 -16.67 0.06 -12.99
C THR A 126 -18.06 0.03 -12.36
N LYS A 127 -18.90 1.02 -12.67
CA LYS A 127 -20.28 1.05 -12.20
C LYS A 127 -21.03 -0.24 -12.55
N LYS A 128 -20.86 -0.76 -13.77
CA LYS A 128 -21.51 -2.00 -14.25
C LYS A 128 -21.10 -3.22 -13.42
N GLU A 129 -19.82 -3.30 -13.03
CA GLU A 129 -19.32 -4.37 -12.17
C GLU A 129 -19.89 -4.24 -10.74
N MET A 130 -20.06 -3.01 -10.25
CA MET A 130 -20.69 -2.76 -8.96
C MET A 130 -22.19 -3.05 -8.96
N ASP A 131 -22.90 -2.66 -10.02
CA ASP A 131 -24.34 -2.99 -10.18
C ASP A 131 -24.59 -4.52 -10.10
N ALA A 132 -23.69 -5.32 -10.71
CA ALA A 132 -23.78 -6.77 -10.67
C ALA A 132 -23.49 -7.40 -9.29
N LYS A 133 -22.76 -6.69 -8.42
CA LYS A 133 -22.36 -7.16 -7.07
C LYS A 133 -23.22 -6.59 -5.96
N LEU A 134 -24.01 -5.56 -6.25
CA LEU A 134 -24.74 -4.80 -5.23
C LEU A 134 -25.69 -5.70 -4.43
N GLN A 135 -26.40 -6.59 -5.09
CA GLN A 135 -27.35 -7.47 -4.42
C GLN A 135 -26.65 -8.43 -3.45
N ASP A 136 -25.53 -9.03 -3.88
CA ASP A 136 -24.73 -9.93 -3.04
C ASP A 136 -24.17 -9.20 -1.80
N ILE A 137 -23.77 -7.92 -1.98
CA ILE A 137 -23.24 -7.09 -0.88
C ILE A 137 -24.35 -6.76 0.13
N LEU A 138 -25.55 -6.45 -0.35
CA LEU A 138 -26.69 -6.14 0.53
C LEU A 138 -27.14 -7.38 1.31
N GLU A 139 -27.24 -8.54 0.66
CA GLU A 139 -27.58 -9.81 1.30
C GLU A 139 -26.54 -10.25 2.34
N PHE A 140 -25.27 -9.92 2.13
CA PHE A 140 -24.21 -10.20 3.10
C PHE A 140 -24.27 -9.26 4.34
N ALA A 141 -24.84 -8.06 4.17
CA ALA A 141 -24.89 -7.03 5.22
C ALA A 141 -26.12 -7.16 6.15
N GLU A 142 -27.14 -7.94 5.78
CA GLU A 142 -28.31 -8.28 6.62
C GLU A 142 -27.97 -9.36 7.66
#